data_121b9e12f93d0bcd9c9662995cc50761
#
_entry.id   121b9e12f93d0bcd9c9662995cc50761
#
_cell.length_a   1.000
_cell.length_b   1.000
_cell.length_c   1.000
_cell.angle_alpha   90.00
_cell.angle_beta   90.00
_cell.angle_gamma   90.00
#
_symmetry.space_group_name_H-M   'P 1'
#
loop_
_entity.id
_entity.type
_entity.pdbx_description
1 polymer ?
#
loop_
_entity_poly.entity_id
_entity_poly.type
_entity_poly.pdbx_seq_one_letter_code
_entity_poly.pdbx_strand_id
1 'polypeptide(L)'
;LLVPRGGEFSLTLADGTCVWLNAETELLYPVRFNGKQRVVQLEGEAYFKVAKNQDMPFLVQVGDVTVKVYGTEFNMNTYDGVETVLVTGTVSMNQGGREVMLKPNQKGVFDPSKGEILVENVNVLPYVAWKNGDFIFQNESLGSIMDKLSRWYGLEVFYQNSELCNVRLSGNLKRYKDVKELF
;
A
#
# COMPACT_ATOMS: atom_id res chain seq x y z
N LEU A 1 -6.41 -7.54 12.65
CA LEU A 1 -7.42 -6.55 12.27
C LEU A 1 -7.75 -6.74 10.81
N LEU A 2 -9.03 -6.90 10.49
CA LEU A 2 -9.52 -7.04 9.12
C LEU A 2 -10.40 -5.83 8.77
N VAL A 3 -10.12 -5.20 7.66
CA VAL A 3 -10.93 -4.12 7.07
C VAL A 3 -11.69 -4.70 5.87
N PRO A 4 -13.04 -4.69 5.87
CA PRO A 4 -13.82 -5.23 4.77
C PRO A 4 -13.80 -4.32 3.54
N ARG A 5 -14.37 -4.79 2.42
CA ARG A 5 -14.69 -3.94 1.27
C ARG A 5 -15.53 -2.74 1.68
N GLY A 6 -15.28 -1.60 1.07
CA GLY A 6 -15.95 -0.34 1.42
C GLY A 6 -15.50 0.28 2.73
N GLY A 7 -14.65 -0.41 3.50
CA GLY A 7 -14.12 0.08 4.76
C GLY A 7 -12.77 0.78 4.62
N GLU A 8 -12.43 1.56 5.61
CA GLU A 8 -11.09 2.04 5.90
C GLU A 8 -10.94 2.13 7.42
N PHE A 9 -9.72 2.02 7.88
CA PHE A 9 -9.44 2.10 9.31
C PHE A 9 -8.09 2.76 9.56
N SER A 10 -7.98 3.51 10.65
CA SER A 10 -6.69 4.03 11.10
C SER A 10 -6.49 3.70 12.58
N LEU A 11 -5.25 3.35 12.93
CA LEU A 11 -4.89 3.03 14.31
C LEU A 11 -3.50 3.52 14.64
N THR A 12 -3.25 3.64 15.94
CA THR A 12 -1.90 3.88 16.47
C THR A 12 -1.46 2.63 17.23
N LEU A 13 -0.33 2.06 16.83
CA LEU A 13 0.29 0.91 17.49
C LEU A 13 0.92 1.31 18.82
N ALA A 14 1.27 0.32 19.66
CA ALA A 14 1.81 0.54 21.00
C ALA A 14 3.15 1.30 21.03
N ASP A 15 3.89 1.33 19.91
CA ASP A 15 5.15 2.08 19.76
C ASP A 15 4.95 3.52 19.26
N GLY A 16 3.69 3.95 19.03
CA GLY A 16 3.34 5.25 18.46
C GLY A 16 3.32 5.29 16.93
N THR A 17 3.56 4.17 16.25
CA THR A 17 3.41 4.07 14.79
C THR A 17 1.95 4.26 14.40
N CYS A 18 1.66 5.20 13.49
CA CYS A 18 0.32 5.37 12.91
C CYS A 18 0.20 4.57 11.62
N VAL A 19 -0.91 3.86 11.47
CA VAL A 19 -1.22 3.03 10.29
C VAL A 19 -2.60 3.39 9.77
N TRP A 20 -2.71 3.61 8.46
CA TRP A 20 -3.97 3.71 7.73
C TRP A 20 -4.12 2.46 6.89
N LEU A 21 -5.25 1.79 6.99
CA LEU A 21 -5.60 0.56 6.28
C LEU A 21 -6.68 0.86 5.26
N ASN A 22 -6.44 0.44 4.03
CA ASN A 22 -7.41 0.56 2.94
C ASN A 22 -8.44 -0.59 2.98
N ALA A 23 -9.42 -0.56 2.09
CA ALA A 23 -10.43 -1.61 1.94
C ALA A 23 -9.79 -2.98 1.64
N GLU A 24 -10.42 -4.07 2.07
CA GLU A 24 -9.93 -5.44 1.89
C GLU A 24 -8.48 -5.64 2.41
N THR A 25 -8.18 -5.09 3.59
CA THR A 25 -6.85 -5.16 4.17
C THR A 25 -6.87 -5.90 5.49
N GLU A 26 -5.93 -6.82 5.66
CA GLU A 26 -5.65 -7.47 6.94
C GLU A 26 -4.29 -7.03 7.47
N LEU A 27 -4.27 -6.62 8.75
CA LEU A 27 -3.05 -6.32 9.49
C LEU A 27 -2.98 -7.20 10.74
N LEU A 28 -1.96 -8.05 10.80
CA LEU A 28 -1.63 -8.83 11.99
C LEU A 28 -0.48 -8.16 12.73
N TYR A 29 -0.71 -7.81 14.00
CA TYR A 29 0.27 -7.12 14.83
C TYR A 29 0.11 -7.53 16.30
N PRO A 30 1.20 -7.53 17.09
CA PRO A 30 1.13 -7.81 18.52
C PRO A 30 0.56 -6.62 19.29
N VAL A 31 -0.14 -6.88 20.40
CA VAL A 31 -0.63 -5.83 21.30
C VAL A 31 0.52 -4.95 21.83
N ARG A 32 1.70 -5.54 22.04
CA ARG A 32 2.95 -4.86 22.42
C ARG A 32 4.12 -5.49 21.70
N PHE A 33 5.08 -4.70 21.28
CA PHE A 33 6.34 -5.18 20.74
C PHE A 33 7.32 -5.54 21.84
N ASN A 34 7.51 -6.83 22.04
CA ASN A 34 8.43 -7.37 23.07
C ASN A 34 9.59 -8.06 22.36
N GLY A 35 10.75 -7.43 22.26
CA GLY A 35 11.91 -8.04 21.60
C GLY A 35 12.81 -7.01 20.93
N LYS A 36 13.61 -7.49 19.97
CA LYS A 36 14.57 -6.64 19.24
C LYS A 36 14.01 -6.03 17.95
N GLN A 37 12.79 -6.37 17.59
CA GLN A 37 12.13 -5.95 16.34
C GLN A 37 10.64 -5.72 16.56
N ARG A 38 10.06 -4.80 15.80
CA ARG A 38 8.63 -4.52 15.73
C ARG A 38 8.09 -5.16 14.44
N VAL A 39 7.46 -6.31 14.56
CA VAL A 39 7.02 -7.08 13.39
C VAL A 39 5.52 -7.02 13.24
N VAL A 40 5.05 -6.74 12.02
CA VAL A 40 3.66 -6.84 11.60
C VAL A 40 3.57 -7.61 10.29
N GLN A 41 2.39 -8.20 10.00
CA GLN A 41 2.11 -8.84 8.71
C GLN A 41 0.99 -8.08 8.03
N LEU A 42 1.09 -7.90 6.72
CA LEU A 42 0.14 -7.16 5.90
C LEU A 42 -0.35 -8.01 4.74
N GLU A 43 -1.67 -7.96 4.52
CA GLU A 43 -2.32 -8.36 3.28
C GLU A 43 -3.28 -7.24 2.89
N GLY A 44 -3.19 -6.72 1.65
CA GLY A 44 -3.93 -5.55 1.19
C GLY A 44 -3.09 -4.28 1.07
N GLU A 45 -3.61 -3.13 1.44
CA GLU A 45 -2.91 -1.85 1.31
C GLU A 45 -2.90 -1.06 2.61
N ALA A 46 -1.71 -0.59 3.00
CA ALA A 46 -1.53 0.23 4.19
C ALA A 46 -0.51 1.35 3.98
N TYR A 47 -0.81 2.51 4.56
CA TYR A 47 0.15 3.59 4.74
C TYR A 47 0.66 3.56 6.17
N PHE A 48 1.97 3.57 6.31
CA PHE A 48 2.66 3.57 7.60
C PHE A 48 3.38 4.89 7.84
N LYS A 49 3.16 5.47 9.01
CA LYS A 49 3.99 6.52 9.58
C LYS A 49 4.66 5.96 10.83
N VAL A 50 5.85 5.38 10.62
CA VAL A 50 6.54 4.60 11.64
C VAL A 50 7.24 5.51 12.63
N ALA A 51 7.03 5.27 13.93
CA ALA A 51 7.72 5.94 15.01
C ALA A 51 9.23 5.66 14.95
N LYS A 52 10.06 6.72 15.07
CA LYS A 52 11.51 6.61 15.00
C LYS A 52 12.06 5.79 16.17
N ASN A 53 12.79 4.72 15.85
CA ASN A 53 13.53 3.93 16.82
C ASN A 53 14.68 3.20 16.10
N GLN A 54 15.92 3.64 16.33
CA GLN A 54 17.13 3.09 15.69
C GLN A 54 17.54 1.74 16.29
N ASP A 55 17.16 1.48 17.55
CA ASP A 55 17.54 0.26 18.27
C ASP A 55 16.59 -0.89 18.01
N MET A 56 15.37 -0.59 17.51
CA MET A 56 14.31 -1.58 17.32
C MET A 56 13.63 -1.36 15.96
N PRO A 57 14.13 -1.97 14.87
CA PRO A 57 13.57 -1.80 13.53
C PRO A 57 12.11 -2.25 13.46
N PHE A 58 11.35 -1.61 12.58
CA PHE A 58 9.99 -1.99 12.24
C PHE A 58 10.00 -2.79 10.94
N LEU A 59 9.38 -3.97 10.96
CA LEU A 59 9.33 -4.91 9.86
C LEU A 59 7.89 -5.15 9.44
N VAL A 60 7.61 -4.98 8.14
CA VAL A 60 6.36 -5.42 7.53
C VAL A 60 6.65 -6.65 6.69
N GLN A 61 6.00 -7.76 7.01
CA GLN A 61 6.15 -9.04 6.31
C GLN A 61 4.96 -9.28 5.39
N VAL A 62 5.26 -9.70 4.15
CA VAL A 62 4.29 -10.08 3.12
C VAL A 62 4.83 -11.32 2.42
N GLY A 63 4.34 -12.51 2.77
CA GLY A 63 4.93 -13.77 2.30
C GLY A 63 6.44 -13.81 2.57
N ASP A 64 7.23 -13.97 1.50
CA ASP A 64 8.69 -14.04 1.57
C ASP A 64 9.38 -12.66 1.48
N VAL A 65 8.62 -11.59 1.29
CA VAL A 65 9.16 -10.23 1.23
C VAL A 65 9.09 -9.57 2.60
N THR A 66 10.17 -8.95 3.02
CA THR A 66 10.22 -8.17 4.26
C THR A 66 10.65 -6.74 3.96
N VAL A 67 9.85 -5.79 4.41
CA VAL A 67 10.18 -4.35 4.40
C VAL A 67 10.63 -3.94 5.79
N LYS A 68 11.82 -3.36 5.90
CA LYS A 68 12.45 -2.94 7.16
C LYS A 68 12.72 -1.44 7.17
N VAL A 69 12.32 -0.78 8.26
CA VAL A 69 12.48 0.66 8.46
C VAL A 69 12.82 1.01 9.92
N TYR A 70 13.29 2.25 10.15
CA TYR A 70 13.64 2.75 11.50
C TYR A 70 12.88 4.03 11.91
N GLY A 71 12.02 4.54 11.05
CA GLY A 71 11.28 5.79 11.28
C GLY A 71 11.00 6.49 9.94
N THR A 72 10.02 5.99 9.23
CA THR A 72 9.83 6.18 7.79
C THR A 72 8.35 6.33 7.50
N GLU A 73 8.01 7.15 6.51
CA GLU A 73 6.65 7.19 5.96
C GLU A 73 6.65 6.52 4.57
N PHE A 74 5.80 5.51 4.39
CA PHE A 74 5.71 4.72 3.16
C PHE A 74 4.32 4.09 2.98
N ASN A 75 3.97 3.79 1.74
CA ASN A 75 2.79 3.01 1.38
C ASN A 75 3.23 1.61 0.95
N MET A 76 2.48 0.60 1.36
CA MET A 76 2.59 -0.77 0.83
C MET A 76 1.27 -1.20 0.24
N ASN A 77 1.33 -1.81 -0.95
CA ASN A 77 0.20 -2.42 -1.62
C ASN A 77 0.55 -3.87 -1.98
N THR A 78 -0.33 -4.80 -1.63
CA THR A 78 -0.10 -6.24 -1.82
C THR A 78 -1.26 -6.94 -2.53
N TYR A 79 -2.22 -6.20 -3.12
CA TYR A 79 -3.36 -6.79 -3.82
C TYR A 79 -2.95 -7.60 -5.05
N ASP A 80 -2.03 -7.05 -5.86
CA ASP A 80 -1.59 -7.65 -7.13
C ASP A 80 -0.08 -7.96 -7.14
N GLY A 81 0.51 -8.14 -5.97
CA GLY A 81 1.95 -8.33 -5.76
C GLY A 81 2.47 -7.39 -4.67
N VAL A 82 3.76 -7.42 -4.38
CA VAL A 82 4.33 -6.59 -3.32
C VAL A 82 4.94 -5.32 -3.90
N GLU A 83 4.29 -4.20 -3.62
CA GLU A 83 4.73 -2.87 -4.00
C GLU A 83 4.95 -2.00 -2.75
N THR A 84 6.04 -1.26 -2.69
CA THR A 84 6.36 -0.32 -1.61
C THR A 84 6.76 1.02 -2.19
N VAL A 85 6.10 2.10 -1.78
CA VAL A 85 6.41 3.48 -2.20
C VAL A 85 6.90 4.28 -1.01
N LEU A 86 8.12 4.81 -1.11
CA LEU A 86 8.76 5.57 -0.05
C LEU A 86 8.45 7.07 -0.16
N VAL A 87 7.90 7.63 0.92
CA VAL A 87 7.59 9.06 1.04
C VAL A 87 8.74 9.81 1.73
N THR A 88 9.12 9.38 2.95
CA THR A 88 10.21 10.00 3.72
C THR A 88 11.02 8.94 4.46
N GLY A 89 12.30 9.19 4.65
CA GLY A 89 13.21 8.30 5.37
C GLY A 89 13.92 7.31 4.46
N THR A 90 14.04 6.06 4.88
CA THR A 90 14.70 4.98 4.15
C THR A 90 13.95 3.68 4.35
N VAL A 91 13.80 2.93 3.28
CA VAL A 91 13.22 1.58 3.28
C VAL A 91 14.26 0.59 2.77
N SER A 92 14.39 -0.54 3.46
CA SER A 92 15.05 -1.73 2.94
C SER A 92 13.98 -2.77 2.62
N MET A 93 13.95 -3.24 1.37
CA MET A 93 13.14 -4.39 0.94
C MET A 93 14.04 -5.60 0.81
N ASN A 94 13.68 -6.71 1.43
CA ASN A 94 14.44 -7.97 1.38
C ASN A 94 13.56 -9.12 0.88
N GLN A 95 14.12 -9.93 -0.01
CA GLN A 95 13.54 -11.19 -0.45
C GLN A 95 14.66 -12.21 -0.69
N GLY A 96 14.57 -13.38 -0.04
CA GLY A 96 15.55 -14.48 -0.22
C GLY A 96 17.00 -14.08 0.09
N GLY A 97 17.23 -13.10 0.99
CA GLY A 97 18.56 -12.60 1.32
C GLY A 97 19.08 -11.50 0.41
N ARG A 98 18.35 -11.12 -0.64
CA ARG A 98 18.65 -9.95 -1.48
C ARG A 98 18.00 -8.73 -0.88
N GLU A 99 18.81 -7.71 -0.58
CA GLU A 99 18.38 -6.45 0.02
C GLU A 99 18.47 -5.31 -1.01
N VAL A 100 17.40 -4.54 -1.12
CA VAL A 100 17.30 -3.37 -2.00
C VAL A 100 16.86 -2.17 -1.18
N MET A 101 17.60 -1.06 -1.29
CA MET A 101 17.32 0.18 -0.57
C MET A 101 16.53 1.14 -1.44
N LEU A 102 15.42 1.68 -0.90
CA LEU A 102 14.66 2.74 -1.54
C LEU A 102 15.01 4.10 -0.93
N LYS A 103 14.99 5.13 -1.79
CA LYS A 103 15.08 6.55 -1.45
C LYS A 103 13.70 7.20 -1.58
N PRO A 104 13.45 8.36 -0.95
CA PRO A 104 12.22 9.11 -1.17
C PRO A 104 11.88 9.29 -2.65
N ASN A 105 10.59 9.18 -2.99
CA ASN A 105 10.06 9.17 -4.36
C ASN A 105 10.49 7.95 -5.19
N GLN A 106 10.85 6.85 -4.54
CA GLN A 106 11.06 5.58 -5.22
C GLN A 106 9.98 4.57 -4.84
N LYS A 107 9.65 3.74 -5.83
CA LYS A 107 8.80 2.56 -5.71
C LYS A 107 9.66 1.31 -5.92
N GLY A 108 9.54 0.34 -5.03
CA GLY A 108 10.07 -1.01 -5.18
C GLY A 108 8.93 -1.98 -5.45
N VAL A 109 9.07 -2.81 -6.48
CA VAL A 109 8.10 -3.85 -6.83
C VAL A 109 8.81 -5.20 -6.87
N PHE A 110 8.30 -6.17 -6.12
CA PHE A 110 8.80 -7.52 -6.18
C PHE A 110 8.24 -8.25 -7.41
N ASP A 111 9.12 -8.70 -8.29
CA ASP A 111 8.80 -9.55 -9.44
C ASP A 111 9.02 -11.03 -9.09
N PRO A 112 7.96 -11.80 -8.83
CA PRO A 112 8.10 -13.20 -8.43
C PRO A 112 8.63 -14.10 -9.56
N SER A 113 8.47 -13.70 -10.81
CA SER A 113 8.96 -14.48 -11.97
C SER A 113 10.48 -14.46 -12.08
N LYS A 114 11.10 -13.37 -11.61
CA LYS A 114 12.56 -13.17 -11.62
C LYS A 114 13.19 -13.33 -10.25
N GLY A 115 12.38 -13.33 -9.18
CA GLY A 115 12.84 -13.32 -7.80
C GLY A 115 13.68 -12.08 -7.47
N GLU A 116 13.32 -10.92 -8.02
CA GLU A 116 14.04 -9.68 -7.83
C GLU A 116 13.11 -8.51 -7.50
N ILE A 117 13.66 -7.47 -6.90
CA ILE A 117 12.95 -6.23 -6.57
C ILE A 117 13.39 -5.16 -7.58
N LEU A 118 12.44 -4.69 -8.39
CA LEU A 118 12.64 -3.62 -9.35
C LEU A 118 12.38 -2.28 -8.68
N VAL A 119 13.24 -1.27 -8.97
CA VAL A 119 13.12 0.07 -8.38
C VAL A 119 12.94 1.10 -9.49
N GLU A 120 11.95 1.98 -9.31
CA GLU A 120 11.69 3.10 -10.21
C GLU A 120 11.41 4.40 -9.44
N ASN A 121 11.66 5.55 -10.07
CA ASN A 121 11.28 6.84 -9.53
C ASN A 121 9.82 7.14 -9.87
N VAL A 122 9.05 7.59 -8.89
CA VAL A 122 7.62 7.85 -9.05
C VAL A 122 7.20 9.18 -8.41
N ASN A 123 6.07 9.73 -8.89
CA ASN A 123 5.32 10.69 -8.11
C ASN A 123 4.56 9.95 -7.01
N VAL A 124 4.80 10.28 -5.74
CA VAL A 124 4.17 9.57 -4.62
C VAL A 124 2.68 9.87 -4.44
N LEU A 125 2.19 11.00 -4.94
CA LEU A 125 0.81 11.44 -4.69
C LEU A 125 -0.25 10.39 -5.07
N PRO A 126 -0.22 9.75 -6.25
CA PRO A 126 -1.22 8.74 -6.62
C PRO A 126 -1.28 7.54 -5.67
N TYR A 127 -0.17 7.24 -4.99
CA TYR A 127 -0.05 6.08 -4.10
C TYR A 127 -0.48 6.37 -2.66
N VAL A 128 -0.58 7.65 -2.27
CA VAL A 128 -0.85 8.01 -0.86
C VAL A 128 -2.09 8.89 -0.68
N ALA A 129 -2.67 9.39 -1.76
CA ALA A 129 -3.83 10.29 -1.72
C ALA A 129 -5.07 9.62 -1.11
N TRP A 130 -5.19 8.30 -1.29
CA TRP A 130 -6.32 7.51 -0.83
C TRP A 130 -6.59 7.67 0.67
N LYS A 131 -5.55 7.75 1.51
CA LYS A 131 -5.69 7.94 2.97
C LYS A 131 -6.33 9.28 3.36
N ASN A 132 -6.44 10.22 2.43
CA ASN A 132 -7.10 11.51 2.59
C ASN A 132 -8.47 11.55 1.87
N GLY A 133 -8.91 10.41 1.32
CA GLY A 133 -10.16 10.31 0.56
C GLY A 133 -10.08 10.81 -0.88
N ASP A 134 -8.88 10.89 -1.46
CA ASP A 134 -8.66 11.31 -2.84
C ASP A 134 -8.14 10.14 -3.70
N PHE A 135 -8.63 10.03 -4.93
CA PHE A 135 -8.07 9.14 -5.95
C PHE A 135 -7.37 9.97 -7.01
N ILE A 136 -6.11 9.70 -7.25
CA ILE A 136 -5.31 10.33 -8.28
C ILE A 136 -4.85 9.24 -9.24
N PHE A 137 -5.33 9.32 -10.48
CA PHE A 137 -4.97 8.40 -11.55
C PHE A 137 -4.04 9.11 -12.54
N GLN A 138 -2.93 8.47 -12.90
CA GLN A 138 -1.96 9.01 -13.87
C GLN A 138 -1.66 7.95 -14.91
N ASN A 139 -2.26 8.10 -16.11
CA ASN A 139 -2.11 7.15 -17.21
C ASN A 139 -2.36 5.69 -16.76
N GLU A 140 -3.38 5.49 -15.94
CA GLU A 140 -3.74 4.21 -15.35
C GLU A 140 -4.80 3.51 -16.20
N SER A 141 -4.77 2.18 -16.28
CA SER A 141 -5.77 1.43 -17.02
C SER A 141 -7.14 1.51 -16.34
N LEU A 142 -8.21 1.54 -17.16
CA LEU A 142 -9.58 1.52 -16.61
C LEU A 142 -9.81 0.28 -15.73
N GLY A 143 -9.22 -0.86 -16.09
CA GLY A 143 -9.26 -2.06 -15.25
C GLY A 143 -8.75 -1.80 -13.85
N SER A 144 -7.52 -1.28 -13.72
CA SER A 144 -6.93 -0.95 -12.41
C SER A 144 -7.73 0.11 -11.64
N ILE A 145 -8.25 1.14 -12.33
CA ILE A 145 -9.12 2.15 -11.72
C ILE A 145 -10.38 1.50 -11.15
N MET A 146 -11.05 0.66 -11.94
CA MET A 146 -12.29 0.00 -11.52
C MET A 146 -12.05 -1.01 -10.39
N ASP A 147 -10.91 -1.69 -10.35
CA ASP A 147 -10.53 -2.56 -9.24
C ASP A 147 -10.38 -1.78 -7.92
N LYS A 148 -9.76 -0.61 -7.96
CA LYS A 148 -9.66 0.30 -6.81
C LYS A 148 -11.06 0.76 -6.36
N LEU A 149 -11.88 1.25 -7.29
CA LEU A 149 -13.22 1.73 -6.98
C LEU A 149 -14.13 0.61 -6.49
N SER A 150 -14.01 -0.62 -7.05
CA SER A 150 -14.79 -1.77 -6.60
C SER A 150 -14.48 -2.14 -5.15
N ARG A 151 -13.20 -2.10 -4.74
CA ARG A 151 -12.82 -2.32 -3.35
C ARG A 151 -13.39 -1.25 -2.42
N TRP A 152 -13.34 0.02 -2.87
CA TRP A 152 -13.76 1.16 -2.04
C TRP A 152 -15.27 1.30 -1.87
N TYR A 153 -16.04 0.93 -2.90
CA TYR A 153 -17.50 1.06 -2.89
C TYR A 153 -18.23 -0.29 -2.75
N GLY A 154 -17.48 -1.41 -2.67
CA GLY A 154 -18.07 -2.74 -2.60
C GLY A 154 -18.82 -3.12 -3.88
N LEU A 155 -18.35 -2.65 -5.05
CA LEU A 155 -19.01 -2.87 -6.33
C LEU A 155 -18.51 -4.14 -7.00
N GLU A 156 -19.37 -4.75 -7.83
CA GLU A 156 -18.98 -5.72 -8.85
C GLU A 156 -18.91 -5.01 -10.19
N VAL A 157 -17.84 -5.25 -10.95
CA VAL A 157 -17.58 -4.60 -12.24
C VAL A 157 -17.66 -5.63 -13.35
N PHE A 158 -18.49 -5.35 -14.35
CA PHE A 158 -18.63 -6.18 -15.54
C PHE A 158 -18.32 -5.36 -16.80
N TYR A 159 -17.46 -5.88 -17.67
CA TYR A 159 -17.13 -5.23 -18.92
C TYR A 159 -17.88 -5.88 -20.06
N GLN A 160 -18.71 -5.12 -20.78
CA GLN A 160 -19.36 -5.58 -22.01
C GLN A 160 -18.34 -5.80 -23.13
N ASN A 161 -17.25 -5.03 -23.13
CA ASN A 161 -16.12 -5.20 -24.01
C ASN A 161 -14.83 -5.23 -23.15
N SER A 162 -14.11 -6.34 -23.17
CA SER A 162 -12.89 -6.54 -22.40
C SER A 162 -11.75 -5.59 -22.79
N GLU A 163 -11.75 -5.05 -24.03
CA GLU A 163 -10.74 -4.08 -24.46
C GLU A 163 -10.79 -2.77 -23.67
N LEU A 164 -11.97 -2.43 -23.11
CA LEU A 164 -12.13 -1.24 -22.27
C LEU A 164 -11.22 -1.26 -21.05
N CYS A 165 -10.85 -2.42 -20.51
CA CYS A 165 -9.93 -2.54 -19.38
C CYS A 165 -8.58 -1.90 -19.67
N ASN A 166 -8.16 -1.84 -20.96
CA ASN A 166 -6.86 -1.32 -21.37
C ASN A 166 -6.87 0.20 -21.66
N VAL A 167 -8.04 0.85 -21.68
CA VAL A 167 -8.14 2.29 -21.89
C VAL A 167 -7.43 2.99 -20.74
N ARG A 168 -6.53 3.93 -21.06
CA ARG A 168 -5.75 4.64 -20.04
C ARG A 168 -6.36 6.00 -19.77
N LEU A 169 -6.53 6.30 -18.48
CA LEU A 169 -7.15 7.52 -18.00
C LEU A 169 -6.24 8.22 -16.99
N SER A 170 -6.40 9.54 -16.93
CA SER A 170 -5.80 10.38 -15.88
C SER A 170 -6.87 11.31 -15.33
N GLY A 171 -6.88 11.49 -14.02
CA GLY A 171 -7.85 12.34 -13.36
C GLY A 171 -7.74 12.28 -11.84
N ASN A 172 -8.52 13.14 -11.19
CA ASN A 172 -8.64 13.16 -9.74
C ASN A 172 -10.11 13.00 -9.39
N LEU A 173 -10.40 12.10 -8.48
CA LEU A 173 -11.74 11.90 -7.93
C LEU A 173 -11.66 12.05 -6.41
N LYS A 174 -12.66 12.72 -5.82
CA LYS A 174 -12.87 12.67 -4.37
C LYS A 174 -13.76 11.50 -4.03
N ARG A 175 -13.49 10.88 -2.90
CA ARG A 175 -14.38 9.86 -2.36
C ARG A 175 -15.71 10.50 -1.96
N TYR A 176 -16.78 10.13 -2.63
CA TYR A 176 -18.13 10.50 -2.28
C TYR A 176 -18.75 9.41 -1.39
N LYS A 177 -19.70 9.79 -0.56
CA LYS A 177 -20.45 8.82 0.28
C LYS A 177 -21.29 7.86 -0.57
N ASP A 178 -21.76 8.32 -1.72
CA ASP A 178 -22.53 7.53 -2.68
C ASP A 178 -21.81 7.47 -4.02
N VAL A 179 -21.61 6.26 -4.55
CA VAL A 179 -21.00 6.03 -5.87
C VAL A 179 -21.75 6.71 -7.02
N LYS A 180 -23.07 6.95 -6.85
CA LYS A 180 -23.89 7.66 -7.86
C LYS A 180 -23.44 9.10 -8.09
N GLU A 181 -22.65 9.69 -7.21
CA GLU A 181 -22.07 11.01 -7.40
C GLU A 181 -20.84 11.01 -8.31
N LEU A 182 -20.35 9.82 -8.70
CA LEU A 182 -19.20 9.63 -9.60
C LEU A 182 -19.59 9.56 -11.08
N PHE A 183 -20.86 9.27 -11.37
CA PHE A 183 -21.43 9.09 -12.70
C PHE A 183 -22.64 10.01 -12.92
#